data_b529b6ce419a3b1202141b2d8a1f6d15
#
_entry.id   b529b6ce419a3b1202141b2d8a1f6d15
#
_cell.length_a   1.000
_cell.length_b   1.000
_cell.length_c   1.000
_cell.angle_alpha   90.00
_cell.angle_beta   90.00
_cell.angle_gamma   90.00
#
_symmetry.space_group_name_H-M   'P 1'
#
loop_
_entity.id
_entity.type
_entity.pdbx_description
1 polymer ?
#
loop_
_entity_poly.entity_id
_entity_poly.type
_entity_poly.pdbx_seq_one_letter_code
_entity_poly.pdbx_strand_id
1 'polypeptide(L)'
;WCSPKYSLHGLSMNTAPELMVSLDGPEVAAFRKACVDNRIWGCFSIMEANPHGNPYNSGLIIDDQGDIRLYYRKLHPWVPVEPWEPGNLGIPVCDGPNGSKIALIICHDGMFPEMAREAAYKGAEIIIRTAGYTAPIRHAWKITNQSNAFQNLACTASVCMCGSDGTFDSMGEGMFCNFDGSVLVEGGGRPDEIITAELRPDLVREARSGWGVENNIYQLYHRGYAAVT
;
A
#
# COMPACT_ATOMS: atom_id res chain seq x y z
N TRP A 1 -1.84 -11.76 3.80
CA TRP A 1 -0.78 -11.24 4.67
C TRP A 1 -0.19 -9.95 4.10
N CYS A 2 0.10 -8.97 4.94
CA CYS A 2 0.78 -7.74 4.51
C CYS A 2 1.90 -7.42 5.49
N SER A 3 3.14 -7.31 4.98
CA SER A 3 4.29 -6.88 5.77
C SER A 3 4.46 -5.35 5.69
N PRO A 4 4.99 -4.70 6.72
CA PRO A 4 5.30 -3.27 6.65
C PRO A 4 6.40 -2.97 5.62
N LYS A 5 6.54 -1.70 5.29
CA LYS A 5 7.63 -1.17 4.46
C LYS A 5 9.00 -1.57 5.06
N TYR A 6 9.97 -1.90 4.22
CA TYR A 6 11.33 -2.31 4.61
C TYR A 6 11.42 -3.53 5.54
N SER A 7 10.49 -4.45 5.46
CA SER A 7 10.47 -5.63 6.32
C SER A 7 11.75 -6.49 6.29
N LEU A 8 12.57 -6.37 5.25
CA LEU A 8 13.86 -7.05 5.16
C LEU A 8 15.04 -6.27 5.74
N HIS A 9 15.02 -4.94 5.67
CA HIS A 9 16.21 -4.11 5.91
C HIS A 9 16.02 -3.07 7.02
N GLY A 10 14.83 -2.99 7.61
CA GLY A 10 14.48 -1.89 8.50
C GLY A 10 14.37 -0.55 7.74
N LEU A 11 14.39 0.56 8.48
CA LEU A 11 14.42 1.92 7.91
C LEU A 11 15.83 2.40 7.52
N SER A 12 16.75 1.46 7.31
CA SER A 12 18.11 1.84 6.88
C SER A 12 18.04 2.63 5.59
N MET A 13 18.61 3.83 5.59
CA MET A 13 18.80 4.66 4.41
C MET A 13 20.11 4.31 3.67
N ASN A 14 20.67 3.18 3.99
CA ASN A 14 21.88 2.68 3.35
C ASN A 14 21.55 2.15 1.95
N THR A 15 22.20 2.69 0.95
CA THR A 15 22.06 2.32 -0.46
C THR A 15 23.17 1.37 -0.93
N ALA A 16 23.83 0.68 -0.01
CA ALA A 16 24.89 -0.26 -0.37
C ALA A 16 24.32 -1.38 -1.29
N PRO A 17 25.00 -1.67 -2.41
CA PRO A 17 24.49 -2.62 -3.41
C PRO A 17 24.19 -4.02 -2.84
N GLU A 18 24.92 -4.47 -1.84
CA GLU A 18 24.72 -5.75 -1.17
C GLU A 18 23.42 -5.87 -0.37
N LEU A 19 22.76 -4.74 -0.09
CA LEU A 19 21.46 -4.69 0.59
C LEU A 19 20.29 -4.70 -0.39
N MET A 20 20.58 -4.56 -1.68
CA MET A 20 19.54 -4.45 -2.69
C MET A 20 19.06 -5.82 -3.14
N VAL A 21 17.77 -5.93 -3.33
CA VAL A 21 17.07 -7.16 -3.72
C VAL A 21 16.75 -7.15 -5.21
N SER A 22 17.08 -8.23 -5.90
CA SER A 22 16.63 -8.46 -7.27
C SER A 22 15.23 -9.09 -7.24
N LEU A 23 14.38 -8.77 -8.21
CA LEU A 23 13.07 -9.43 -8.38
C LEU A 23 13.18 -10.93 -8.59
N ASP A 24 14.29 -11.39 -9.17
CA ASP A 24 14.63 -12.81 -9.36
C ASP A 24 15.54 -13.36 -8.27
N GLY A 25 15.73 -12.58 -7.18
CA GLY A 25 16.64 -12.92 -6.08
C GLY A 25 16.06 -13.93 -5.09
N PRO A 26 16.92 -14.45 -4.21
CA PRO A 26 16.50 -15.47 -3.23
C PRO A 26 15.48 -14.96 -2.22
N GLU A 27 15.46 -13.66 -1.90
CA GLU A 27 14.51 -13.06 -0.98
C GLU A 27 13.08 -13.10 -1.57
N VAL A 28 12.93 -12.70 -2.84
CA VAL A 28 11.64 -12.76 -3.53
C VAL A 28 11.21 -14.21 -3.75
N ALA A 29 12.16 -15.12 -4.05
CA ALA A 29 11.87 -16.54 -4.14
C ALA A 29 11.35 -17.10 -2.80
N ALA A 30 11.92 -16.65 -1.66
CA ALA A 30 11.45 -17.04 -0.34
C ALA A 30 10.04 -16.54 -0.05
N PHE A 31 9.69 -15.30 -0.43
CA PHE A 31 8.33 -14.77 -0.32
C PHE A 31 7.33 -15.58 -1.16
N ARG A 32 7.68 -15.87 -2.41
CA ARG A 32 6.86 -16.71 -3.30
C ARG A 32 6.61 -18.08 -2.67
N LYS A 33 7.67 -18.72 -2.17
CA LYS A 33 7.56 -20.01 -1.48
C LYS A 33 6.66 -19.92 -0.24
N ALA A 34 6.79 -18.89 0.57
CA ALA A 34 5.96 -18.70 1.77
C ALA A 34 4.47 -18.57 1.41
N CYS A 35 4.14 -17.84 0.34
CA CYS A 35 2.76 -17.73 -0.14
C CYS A 35 2.19 -19.09 -0.57
N VAL A 36 2.96 -19.88 -1.31
CA VAL A 36 2.55 -21.24 -1.76
C VAL A 36 2.39 -22.17 -0.57
N ASP A 37 3.37 -22.26 0.30
CA ASP A 37 3.38 -23.19 1.44
C ASP A 37 2.19 -22.96 2.38
N ASN A 38 1.81 -21.70 2.57
CA ASN A 38 0.72 -21.31 3.46
C ASN A 38 -0.62 -21.08 2.73
N ARG A 39 -0.66 -21.16 1.41
CA ARG A 39 -1.84 -20.91 0.57
C ARG A 39 -2.48 -19.56 0.85
N ILE A 40 -1.65 -18.51 0.89
CA ILE A 40 -2.07 -17.13 1.17
C ILE A 40 -1.51 -16.18 0.15
N TRP A 41 -2.24 -15.09 -0.09
CA TRP A 41 -1.69 -13.94 -0.77
C TRP A 41 -0.81 -13.12 0.19
N GLY A 42 0.31 -12.62 -0.32
CA GLY A 42 1.26 -11.81 0.44
C GLY A 42 1.55 -10.47 -0.22
N CYS A 43 1.68 -9.43 0.61
CA CYS A 43 2.19 -8.14 0.19
C CYS A 43 3.52 -7.88 0.90
N PHE A 44 4.57 -7.63 0.12
CA PHE A 44 5.93 -7.49 0.60
C PHE A 44 6.58 -6.22 0.04
N SER A 45 7.52 -5.65 0.82
CA SER A 45 8.25 -4.46 0.42
C SER A 45 9.74 -4.76 0.39
N ILE A 46 10.41 -4.34 -0.69
CA ILE A 46 11.83 -4.56 -0.94
C ILE A 46 12.55 -3.26 -1.30
N MET A 47 13.84 -3.23 -1.03
CA MET A 47 14.78 -2.28 -1.64
C MET A 47 15.26 -2.89 -2.95
N GLU A 48 14.67 -2.47 -4.06
CA GLU A 48 14.92 -3.06 -5.37
C GLU A 48 16.21 -2.53 -5.97
N ALA A 49 17.04 -3.44 -6.44
CA ALA A 49 18.28 -3.11 -7.16
C ALA A 49 17.98 -2.29 -8.42
N ASN A 50 18.70 -1.18 -8.58
CA ASN A 50 18.70 -0.37 -9.77
C ASN A 50 20.13 -0.25 -10.31
N PRO A 51 20.45 -0.90 -11.44
CA PRO A 51 21.83 -0.87 -11.98
C PRO A 51 22.26 0.50 -12.52
N HIS A 52 21.33 1.45 -12.66
CA HIS A 52 21.57 2.75 -13.29
C HIS A 52 21.47 3.94 -12.33
N GLY A 53 21.21 3.70 -11.03
CA GLY A 53 21.03 4.79 -10.06
C GLY A 53 20.77 4.27 -8.66
N ASN A 54 20.15 5.10 -7.84
CA ASN A 54 19.74 4.70 -6.51
C ASN A 54 18.64 3.63 -6.58
N PRO A 55 18.52 2.76 -5.57
CA PRO A 55 17.50 1.72 -5.56
C PRO A 55 16.08 2.30 -5.56
N TYR A 56 15.13 1.47 -5.97
CA TYR A 56 13.70 1.77 -5.80
C TYR A 56 13.18 1.21 -4.48
N ASN A 57 12.23 1.90 -3.90
CA ASN A 57 11.38 1.32 -2.86
C ASN A 57 10.20 0.63 -3.54
N SER A 58 10.18 -0.68 -3.55
CA SER A 58 9.23 -1.46 -4.32
C SER A 58 8.35 -2.33 -3.46
N GLY A 59 7.14 -2.57 -3.92
CA GLY A 59 6.18 -3.46 -3.31
C GLY A 59 5.67 -4.51 -4.28
N LEU A 60 5.46 -5.70 -3.77
CA LEU A 60 5.00 -6.87 -4.51
C LEU A 60 3.74 -7.42 -3.88
N ILE A 61 2.75 -7.77 -4.70
CA ILE A 61 1.65 -8.64 -4.28
C ILE A 61 1.86 -9.99 -4.97
N ILE A 62 1.94 -11.04 -4.17
CA ILE A 62 2.21 -12.41 -4.61
C ILE A 62 1.00 -13.26 -4.23
N ASP A 63 0.51 -14.06 -5.16
CA ASP A 63 -0.64 -14.94 -4.92
C ASP A 63 -0.26 -16.27 -4.24
N ASP A 64 -1.25 -17.08 -3.96
CA ASP A 64 -1.10 -18.39 -3.32
C ASP A 64 -0.52 -19.48 -4.24
N GLN A 65 -0.27 -19.15 -5.52
CA GLN A 65 0.50 -19.97 -6.45
C GLN A 65 1.96 -19.51 -6.55
N GLY A 66 2.30 -18.42 -5.87
CA GLY A 66 3.64 -17.81 -5.89
C GLY A 66 3.87 -16.88 -7.09
N ASP A 67 2.83 -16.48 -7.80
CA ASP A 67 2.96 -15.56 -8.92
C ASP A 67 2.88 -14.10 -8.46
N ILE A 68 3.76 -13.25 -8.98
CA ILE A 68 3.73 -11.81 -8.73
C ILE A 68 2.55 -11.24 -9.53
N ARG A 69 1.50 -10.85 -8.82
CA ARG A 69 0.26 -10.31 -9.39
C ARG A 69 0.32 -8.79 -9.56
N LEU A 70 1.09 -8.12 -8.71
CA LEU A 70 1.28 -6.68 -8.75
C LEU A 70 2.71 -6.36 -8.36
N TYR A 71 3.31 -5.45 -9.13
CA TYR A 71 4.62 -4.90 -8.88
C TYR A 71 4.54 -3.38 -9.00
N TYR A 72 4.99 -2.69 -7.94
CA TYR A 72 4.89 -1.25 -7.80
C TYR A 72 6.21 -0.66 -7.29
N ARG A 73 6.64 0.46 -7.85
CA ARG A 73 7.73 1.30 -7.37
C ARG A 73 7.16 2.58 -6.79
N LYS A 74 7.50 2.91 -5.56
CA LYS A 74 7.03 4.11 -4.84
C LYS A 74 7.26 5.37 -5.67
N LEU A 75 6.19 6.09 -5.99
CA LEU A 75 6.26 7.29 -6.83
C LEU A 75 6.80 8.51 -6.08
N HIS A 76 6.53 8.62 -4.78
CA HIS A 76 6.89 9.77 -3.95
C HIS A 76 7.85 9.36 -2.83
N PRO A 77 9.17 9.25 -3.06
CA PRO A 77 10.14 9.13 -1.98
C PRO A 77 9.95 10.27 -0.97
N TRP A 78 10.20 10.00 0.30
CA TRP A 78 10.12 11.00 1.35
C TRP A 78 11.41 11.83 1.37
N VAL A 79 11.49 12.81 0.48
CA VAL A 79 12.65 13.69 0.36
C VAL A 79 12.66 14.77 1.46
N PRO A 80 13.83 15.20 1.96
CA PRO A 80 15.18 14.78 1.55
C PRO A 80 15.70 13.52 2.29
N VAL A 81 14.86 12.82 3.04
CA VAL A 81 15.25 11.73 3.95
C VAL A 81 15.54 10.44 3.17
N GLU A 82 14.66 10.08 2.25
CA GLU A 82 14.81 8.84 1.47
C GLU A 82 15.65 9.09 0.21
N PRO A 83 16.74 8.31 0.00
CA PRO A 83 17.62 8.47 -1.15
C PRO A 83 17.14 7.68 -2.39
N TRP A 84 15.92 7.16 -2.38
CA TRP A 84 15.41 6.27 -3.43
C TRP A 84 15.07 7.01 -4.71
N GLU A 85 15.20 6.30 -5.85
CA GLU A 85 14.67 6.80 -7.11
C GLU A 85 13.13 6.82 -7.07
N PRO A 86 12.50 7.89 -7.61
CA PRO A 86 11.06 7.89 -7.85
C PRO A 86 10.65 6.74 -8.78
N GLY A 87 9.52 6.12 -8.48
CA GLY A 87 8.95 5.05 -9.28
C GLY A 87 8.56 5.52 -10.68
N ASN A 88 8.54 4.59 -11.62
CA ASN A 88 8.28 4.86 -13.05
C ASN A 88 7.26 3.90 -13.68
N LEU A 89 6.51 3.16 -12.86
CA LEU A 89 5.53 2.16 -13.31
C LEU A 89 4.07 2.64 -13.22
N GLY A 90 3.85 3.87 -12.72
CA GLY A 90 2.51 4.34 -12.38
C GLY A 90 1.90 3.58 -11.20
N ILE A 91 0.58 3.58 -11.11
CA ILE A 91 -0.18 2.88 -10.06
C ILE A 91 -0.87 1.67 -10.68
N PRO A 92 -0.34 0.44 -10.49
CA PRO A 92 -0.96 -0.76 -11.01
C PRO A 92 -2.14 -1.20 -10.14
N VAL A 93 -3.08 -1.89 -10.78
CA VAL A 93 -4.20 -2.61 -10.13
C VAL A 93 -4.18 -4.04 -10.63
N CYS A 94 -4.34 -5.01 -9.75
CA CYS A 94 -4.45 -6.41 -10.12
C CYS A 94 -5.79 -7.01 -9.66
N ASP A 95 -6.17 -8.12 -10.30
CA ASP A 95 -7.21 -8.98 -9.79
C ASP A 95 -6.69 -9.74 -8.57
N GLY A 96 -7.42 -9.65 -7.48
CA GLY A 96 -7.12 -10.27 -6.20
C GLY A 96 -8.02 -11.47 -5.89
N PRO A 97 -7.92 -12.03 -4.68
CA PRO A 97 -8.74 -13.16 -4.27
C PRO A 97 -10.23 -12.79 -4.26
N ASN A 98 -11.08 -13.81 -4.52
CA ASN A 98 -12.55 -13.68 -4.54
C ASN A 98 -13.06 -12.59 -5.50
N GLY A 99 -12.36 -12.35 -6.60
CA GLY A 99 -12.75 -11.37 -7.61
C GLY A 99 -12.61 -9.91 -7.16
N SER A 100 -11.82 -9.63 -6.12
CA SER A 100 -11.48 -8.28 -5.70
C SER A 100 -10.48 -7.63 -6.66
N LYS A 101 -10.41 -6.29 -6.66
CA LYS A 101 -9.38 -5.51 -7.35
C LYS A 101 -8.53 -4.78 -6.33
N ILE A 102 -7.22 -4.97 -6.40
CA ILE A 102 -6.27 -4.51 -5.40
C ILE A 102 -5.25 -3.56 -6.03
N ALA A 103 -4.99 -2.44 -5.35
CA ALA A 103 -3.85 -1.56 -5.61
C ALA A 103 -2.90 -1.53 -4.41
N LEU A 104 -1.67 -1.13 -4.66
CA LEU A 104 -0.64 -0.95 -3.64
C LEU A 104 -0.03 0.44 -3.76
N ILE A 105 0.06 1.14 -2.64
CA ILE A 105 0.80 2.39 -2.47
C ILE A 105 1.76 2.27 -1.29
N ILE A 106 2.82 3.07 -1.27
CA ILE A 106 3.86 2.94 -0.24
C ILE A 106 4.02 4.24 0.55
N CYS A 107 3.68 4.18 1.84
CA CYS A 107 4.07 5.16 2.86
C CYS A 107 3.64 6.61 2.50
N HIS A 108 4.61 7.44 2.07
CA HIS A 108 4.40 8.84 1.70
C HIS A 108 3.42 9.03 0.53
N ASP A 109 3.31 8.05 -0.36
CA ASP A 109 2.31 8.08 -1.44
C ASP A 109 0.89 8.34 -0.92
N GLY A 110 0.54 7.77 0.22
CA GLY A 110 -0.78 7.92 0.81
C GLY A 110 -1.10 9.32 1.34
N MET A 111 -0.13 10.25 1.34
CA MET A 111 -0.35 11.67 1.65
C MET A 111 -0.90 12.46 0.44
N PHE A 112 -0.79 11.89 -0.75
CA PHE A 112 -1.25 12.49 -2.00
C PHE A 112 -2.57 11.84 -2.41
N PRO A 113 -3.70 12.59 -2.36
CA PRO A 113 -5.02 12.04 -2.66
C PRO A 113 -5.12 11.51 -4.10
N GLU A 114 -4.29 12.01 -5.00
CA GLU A 114 -4.19 11.58 -6.40
C GLU A 114 -3.86 10.09 -6.51
N MET A 115 -3.04 9.55 -5.60
CA MET A 115 -2.62 8.15 -5.60
C MET A 115 -3.80 7.20 -5.42
N ALA A 116 -4.58 7.41 -4.36
CA ALA A 116 -5.77 6.61 -4.10
C ALA A 116 -6.86 6.85 -5.15
N ARG A 117 -6.97 8.08 -5.65
CA ARG A 117 -7.90 8.46 -6.71
C ARG A 117 -7.61 7.73 -8.00
N GLU A 118 -6.37 7.70 -8.46
CA GLU A 118 -5.97 6.98 -9.68
C GLU A 118 -6.18 5.48 -9.52
N ALA A 119 -5.82 4.90 -8.36
CA ALA A 119 -6.09 3.49 -8.08
C ALA A 119 -7.58 3.16 -8.20
N ALA A 120 -8.46 3.99 -7.64
CA ALA A 120 -9.90 3.81 -7.70
C ALA A 120 -10.46 3.98 -9.13
N TYR A 121 -9.95 4.93 -9.92
CA TYR A 121 -10.31 5.07 -11.34
C TYR A 121 -9.94 3.83 -12.16
N LYS A 122 -8.85 3.17 -11.81
CA LYS A 122 -8.44 1.89 -12.41
C LYS A 122 -9.21 0.69 -11.86
N GLY A 123 -10.18 0.93 -10.98
CA GLY A 123 -11.09 -0.07 -10.45
C GLY A 123 -10.68 -0.69 -9.11
N ALA A 124 -9.63 -0.23 -8.45
CA ALA A 124 -9.23 -0.77 -7.16
C ALA A 124 -10.37 -0.64 -6.14
N GLU A 125 -10.69 -1.73 -5.47
CA GLU A 125 -11.68 -1.84 -4.40
C GLU A 125 -11.02 -1.90 -3.04
N ILE A 126 -9.76 -2.36 -3.02
CA ILE A 126 -8.90 -2.42 -1.84
C ILE A 126 -7.58 -1.73 -2.19
N ILE A 127 -7.19 -0.76 -1.38
CA ILE A 127 -5.91 -0.07 -1.49
C ILE A 127 -5.04 -0.50 -0.31
N ILE A 128 -3.99 -1.27 -0.59
CA ILE A 128 -2.99 -1.65 0.41
C ILE A 128 -1.98 -0.51 0.54
N ARG A 129 -1.59 -0.19 1.78
CA ARG A 129 -0.55 0.80 2.07
C ARG A 129 0.47 0.24 3.04
N THR A 130 1.70 0.02 2.59
CA THR A 130 2.82 -0.37 3.45
C THR A 130 3.60 0.86 3.89
N ALA A 131 3.94 0.98 5.17
CA ALA A 131 4.54 2.20 5.69
C ALA A 131 5.52 1.99 6.85
N GLY A 132 6.27 3.06 7.16
CA GLY A 132 6.99 3.27 8.40
C GLY A 132 6.77 4.73 8.84
N TYR A 133 5.76 4.98 9.66
CA TYR A 133 5.41 6.29 10.17
C TYR A 133 5.86 6.42 11.62
N THR A 134 6.26 7.64 11.99
CA THR A 134 6.68 7.98 13.35
C THR A 134 5.57 8.69 14.12
N ALA A 135 5.62 8.62 15.45
CA ALA A 135 4.59 9.17 16.33
C ALA A 135 4.22 10.64 16.10
N PRO A 136 5.15 11.57 15.76
CA PRO A 136 4.80 12.97 15.51
C PRO A 136 3.79 13.20 14.39
N ILE A 137 3.69 12.28 13.43
CA ILE A 137 2.77 12.40 12.30
C ILE A 137 1.61 11.39 12.34
N ARG A 138 1.27 10.88 13.53
CA ARG A 138 0.16 9.94 13.75
C ARG A 138 -1.17 10.42 13.18
N HIS A 139 -1.49 11.71 13.35
CA HIS A 139 -2.73 12.26 12.80
C HIS A 139 -2.79 12.18 11.28
N ALA A 140 -1.67 12.45 10.60
CA ALA A 140 -1.60 12.35 9.15
C ALA A 140 -1.83 10.92 8.68
N TRP A 141 -1.30 9.92 9.41
CA TRP A 141 -1.54 8.51 9.14
C TRP A 141 -3.04 8.17 9.19
N LYS A 142 -3.71 8.50 10.28
CA LYS A 142 -5.13 8.19 10.47
C LYS A 142 -6.01 8.90 9.45
N ILE A 143 -5.87 10.21 9.33
CA ILE A 143 -6.69 11.03 8.42
C ILE A 143 -6.53 10.57 6.98
N THR A 144 -5.31 10.32 6.51
CA THR A 144 -5.09 9.97 5.11
C THR A 144 -5.62 8.58 4.77
N ASN A 145 -5.50 7.59 5.66
CA ASN A 145 -6.07 6.27 5.42
C ASN A 145 -7.60 6.30 5.35
N GLN A 146 -8.26 7.01 6.27
CA GLN A 146 -9.70 7.19 6.26
C GLN A 146 -10.18 8.00 5.05
N SER A 147 -9.48 9.10 4.73
CA SER A 147 -9.79 9.94 3.58
C SER A 147 -9.62 9.18 2.25
N ASN A 148 -8.53 8.43 2.11
CA ASN A 148 -8.29 7.61 0.93
C ASN A 148 -9.39 6.55 0.74
N ALA A 149 -9.94 6.01 1.82
CA ALA A 149 -11.08 5.10 1.75
C ALA A 149 -12.36 5.84 1.35
N PHE A 150 -12.76 6.84 2.10
CA PHE A 150 -14.02 7.56 1.94
C PHE A 150 -14.15 8.25 0.59
N GLN A 151 -13.14 9.05 0.21
CA GLN A 151 -13.20 9.84 -1.02
C GLN A 151 -13.19 9.00 -2.29
N ASN A 152 -12.78 7.74 -2.21
CA ASN A 152 -12.61 6.85 -3.36
C ASN A 152 -13.56 5.65 -3.34
N LEU A 153 -14.42 5.55 -2.32
CA LEU A 153 -15.27 4.38 -2.11
C LEU A 153 -14.46 3.09 -2.30
N ALA A 154 -13.38 2.96 -1.53
CA ALA A 154 -12.49 1.80 -1.54
C ALA A 154 -12.09 1.47 -0.10
N CYS A 155 -11.94 0.20 0.23
CA CYS A 155 -11.35 -0.18 1.51
C CYS A 155 -9.86 0.13 1.53
N THR A 156 -9.31 0.52 2.68
CA THR A 156 -7.86 0.60 2.87
C THR A 156 -7.37 -0.45 3.86
N ALA A 157 -6.26 -1.08 3.52
CA ALA A 157 -5.55 -2.03 4.38
C ALA A 157 -4.13 -1.51 4.58
N SER A 158 -3.85 -0.93 5.75
CA SER A 158 -2.63 -0.18 5.99
C SER A 158 -1.80 -0.82 7.08
N VAL A 159 -0.53 -1.10 6.80
CA VAL A 159 0.43 -1.66 7.76
C VAL A 159 1.59 -0.70 7.96
N CYS A 160 1.98 -0.49 9.22
CA CYS A 160 3.07 0.38 9.59
C CYS A 160 4.10 -0.38 10.42
N MET A 161 5.38 -0.07 10.21
CA MET A 161 6.46 -0.58 11.08
C MET A 161 6.23 -0.18 12.52
N CYS A 162 6.70 -1.01 13.44
CA CYS A 162 6.69 -0.75 14.88
C CYS A 162 8.09 -0.96 15.45
N GLY A 163 8.45 -0.14 16.42
CA GLY A 163 9.74 -0.22 17.11
C GLY A 163 10.73 0.83 16.64
N SER A 164 11.93 0.79 17.22
CA SER A 164 13.01 1.75 16.95
C SER A 164 14.16 1.08 16.24
N ASP A 165 14.74 1.75 15.25
CA ASP A 165 16.00 1.37 14.63
C ASP A 165 17.18 2.23 15.10
N GLY A 166 16.97 3.03 16.14
CA GLY A 166 17.95 3.98 16.68
C GLY A 166 17.95 5.34 15.99
N THR A 167 17.30 5.46 14.84
CA THR A 167 17.14 6.74 14.10
C THR A 167 15.69 7.19 14.10
N PHE A 168 14.77 6.25 13.87
CA PHE A 168 13.34 6.50 13.80
C PHE A 168 12.58 5.58 14.76
N ASP A 169 11.63 6.16 15.47
CA ASP A 169 10.67 5.44 16.30
C ASP A 169 9.38 5.26 15.50
N SER A 170 9.21 4.09 14.92
CA SER A 170 8.04 3.71 14.15
C SER A 170 6.87 3.39 15.09
N MET A 171 5.70 3.95 14.79
CA MET A 171 4.57 3.92 15.72
C MET A 171 3.73 2.65 15.65
N GLY A 172 3.88 1.81 14.62
CA GLY A 172 2.95 0.72 14.38
C GLY A 172 1.59 1.26 13.94
N GLU A 173 0.53 0.83 14.63
CA GLU A 173 -0.84 1.29 14.38
C GLU A 173 -1.33 1.00 12.96
N GLY A 174 -1.13 -0.24 12.51
CA GLY A 174 -1.77 -0.73 11.29
C GLY A 174 -3.29 -0.55 11.40
N MET A 175 -3.99 -0.31 10.27
CA MET A 175 -5.42 -0.09 10.31
C MET A 175 -6.12 -0.58 9.04
N PHE A 176 -7.37 -0.99 9.22
CA PHE A 176 -8.31 -1.23 8.13
C PHE A 176 -9.42 -0.19 8.18
N CYS A 177 -9.68 0.45 7.04
CA CYS A 177 -10.83 1.32 6.90
C CYS A 177 -11.80 0.74 5.87
N ASN A 178 -13.07 0.85 6.17
CA ASN A 178 -14.14 0.55 5.24
C ASN A 178 -14.24 1.65 4.17
N PHE A 179 -14.93 1.38 3.08
CA PHE A 179 -15.11 2.32 1.96
C PHE A 179 -15.83 3.64 2.33
N ASP A 180 -16.54 3.67 3.45
CA ASP A 180 -17.18 4.86 4.01
C ASP A 180 -16.25 5.69 4.93
N GLY A 181 -14.97 5.29 5.05
CA GLY A 181 -13.98 5.93 5.89
C GLY A 181 -14.02 5.50 7.37
N SER A 182 -14.96 4.66 7.77
CA SER A 182 -15.00 4.12 9.13
C SER A 182 -13.83 3.18 9.38
N VAL A 183 -13.29 3.23 10.60
CA VAL A 183 -12.21 2.33 11.01
C VAL A 183 -12.80 0.99 11.43
N LEU A 184 -12.44 -0.08 10.74
CA LEU A 184 -12.85 -1.44 11.07
C LEU A 184 -12.00 -2.02 12.21
N VAL A 185 -10.69 -1.86 12.09
CA VAL A 185 -9.71 -2.31 13.08
C VAL A 185 -8.53 -1.36 13.09
N GLU A 186 -8.02 -1.07 14.25
CA GLU A 186 -6.78 -0.32 14.46
C GLU A 186 -5.88 -1.08 15.44
N GLY A 187 -4.60 -1.24 15.09
CA GLY A 187 -3.59 -1.85 15.94
C GLY A 187 -3.14 -0.93 17.06
N GLY A 188 -2.67 -1.52 18.15
CA GLY A 188 -2.20 -0.79 19.33
C GLY A 188 -0.75 -0.29 19.23
N GLY A 189 -0.08 -0.46 18.08
CA GLY A 189 1.32 -0.07 17.91
C GLY A 189 2.30 -0.96 18.69
N ARG A 190 1.94 -2.21 18.93
CA ARG A 190 2.79 -3.18 19.65
C ARG A 190 3.68 -3.94 18.67
N PRO A 191 4.92 -4.26 19.05
CA PRO A 191 5.72 -5.22 18.30
C PRO A 191 4.98 -6.57 18.14
N ASP A 192 5.14 -7.18 16.97
CA ASP A 192 4.57 -8.50 16.65
C ASP A 192 3.03 -8.58 16.71
N GLU A 193 2.34 -7.45 16.63
CA GLU A 193 0.89 -7.41 16.58
C GLU A 193 0.38 -7.78 15.19
N ILE A 194 -0.57 -8.70 15.13
CA ILE A 194 -1.29 -9.06 13.90
C ILE A 194 -2.73 -8.58 14.07
N ILE A 195 -3.18 -7.73 13.14
CA ILE A 195 -4.58 -7.33 13.05
C ILE A 195 -5.22 -7.95 11.82
N THR A 196 -6.51 -8.27 11.91
CA THR A 196 -7.28 -8.86 10.82
C THR A 196 -8.62 -8.16 10.67
N ALA A 197 -9.11 -8.05 9.44
CA ALA A 197 -10.45 -7.56 9.16
C ALA A 197 -11.03 -8.29 7.94
N GLU A 198 -12.35 -8.42 7.92
CA GLU A 198 -13.08 -8.82 6.73
C GLU A 198 -13.36 -7.59 5.87
N LEU A 199 -12.90 -7.60 4.63
CA LEU A 199 -13.19 -6.57 3.64
C LEU A 199 -14.22 -7.10 2.64
N ARG A 200 -15.16 -6.25 2.24
CA ARG A 200 -16.31 -6.59 1.41
C ARG A 200 -16.29 -5.81 0.09
N PRO A 201 -15.54 -6.28 -0.94
CA PRO A 201 -15.51 -5.63 -2.26
C PRO A 201 -16.87 -5.56 -2.94
N ASP A 202 -17.76 -6.50 -2.65
CA ASP A 202 -19.14 -6.50 -3.11
C ASP A 202 -19.90 -5.25 -2.62
N LEU A 203 -19.74 -4.87 -1.35
CA LEU A 203 -20.35 -3.65 -0.79
C LEU A 203 -19.71 -2.38 -1.38
N VAL A 204 -18.42 -2.42 -1.73
CA VAL A 204 -17.78 -1.32 -2.47
C VAL A 204 -18.46 -1.11 -3.82
N ARG A 205 -18.73 -2.18 -4.57
CA ARG A 205 -19.42 -2.11 -5.88
C ARG A 205 -20.85 -1.60 -5.73
N GLU A 206 -21.56 -2.08 -4.71
CA GLU A 206 -22.90 -1.60 -4.40
C GLU A 206 -22.89 -0.11 -4.08
N ALA A 207 -22.00 0.35 -3.22
CA ALA A 207 -21.87 1.76 -2.88
C ALA A 207 -21.55 2.63 -4.10
N ARG A 208 -20.65 2.18 -4.98
CA ARG A 208 -20.29 2.91 -6.21
C ARG A 208 -21.43 3.00 -7.21
N SER A 209 -22.32 2.02 -7.27
CA SER A 209 -23.46 1.98 -8.17
C SER A 209 -24.77 2.53 -7.56
N GLY A 210 -24.85 2.61 -6.24
CA GLY A 210 -26.02 2.96 -5.46
C GLY A 210 -25.93 4.33 -4.79
N TRP A 211 -26.02 4.36 -3.47
CA TRP A 211 -26.08 5.58 -2.66
C TRP A 211 -24.83 6.48 -2.77
N GLY A 212 -23.70 5.93 -3.15
CA GLY A 212 -22.46 6.68 -3.35
C GLY A 212 -22.34 7.38 -4.69
N VAL A 213 -23.31 7.23 -5.58
CA VAL A 213 -23.26 7.78 -6.96
C VAL A 213 -23.05 9.29 -6.96
N GLU A 214 -23.70 10.03 -6.09
CA GLU A 214 -23.56 11.49 -6.02
C GLU A 214 -22.17 11.96 -5.60
N ASN A 215 -21.49 11.17 -4.79
CA ASN A 215 -20.13 11.44 -4.30
C ASN A 215 -19.09 10.60 -5.02
N ASN A 216 -19.51 9.76 -5.96
CA ASN A 216 -18.64 8.87 -6.67
C ASN A 216 -17.74 9.64 -7.62
N ILE A 217 -16.49 9.21 -7.70
CA ILE A 217 -15.48 9.73 -8.61
C ILE A 217 -15.92 9.68 -10.07
N TYR A 218 -16.74 8.71 -10.44
CA TYR A 218 -17.25 8.54 -11.82
C TYR A 218 -18.28 9.61 -12.22
N GLN A 219 -18.74 10.44 -11.28
CA GLN A 219 -19.67 11.55 -11.51
C GLN A 219 -18.97 12.91 -11.70
N LEU A 220 -17.67 12.95 -11.79
CA LEU A 220 -16.89 14.20 -11.88
C LEU A 220 -17.26 15.04 -13.08
N TYR A 221 -17.64 14.44 -14.21
CA TYR A 221 -18.07 15.14 -15.42
C TYR A 221 -19.29 16.02 -15.17
N HIS A 222 -20.23 15.58 -14.35
CA HIS A 222 -21.44 16.32 -14.04
C HIS A 222 -21.22 17.48 -13.07
N ARG A 223 -20.02 17.59 -12.50
CA ARG A 223 -19.67 18.61 -11.51
C ARG A 223 -18.76 19.71 -12.08
N GLY A 224 -18.57 19.75 -13.38
CA GLY A 224 -17.79 20.80 -14.04
C GLY A 224 -16.29 20.65 -13.95
N TYR A 225 -15.79 19.48 -13.56
CA TYR A 225 -14.36 19.20 -13.65
C TYR A 225 -13.96 18.98 -15.11
N ALA A 226 -12.89 19.64 -15.55
CA ALA A 226 -12.32 19.39 -16.84
C ALA A 226 -11.84 17.94 -16.91
N ALA A 227 -12.11 17.26 -18.02
CA ALA A 227 -11.49 15.97 -18.27
C ALA A 227 -9.96 16.17 -18.30
N VAL A 228 -9.27 15.50 -17.40
CA VAL A 228 -7.82 15.40 -17.47
C VAL A 228 -7.55 14.38 -18.56
N THR A 229 -7.18 14.88 -19.74
CA THR A 229 -6.77 14.05 -20.90
C THR A 229 -5.38 13.49 -20.68
#